data_8b2fc61e89ed8e58dcee01aa9ea10ce3
#
_entry.id   8b2fc61e89ed8e58dcee01aa9ea10ce3
#
_cell.length_a   1.000
_cell.length_b   1.000
_cell.length_c   1.000
_cell.angle_alpha   90.00
_cell.angle_beta   90.00
_cell.angle_gamma   90.00
#
_symmetry.space_group_name_H-M   'P 1'
#
loop_
_entity.id
_entity.type
_entity.pdbx_description
1 polymer ?
#
loop_
_entity_poly.entity_id
_entity_poly.type
_entity_poly.pdbx_seq_one_letter_code
_entity_poly.pdbx_strand_id
1 'polypeptide(L)'
;MSQPYLRGLADTNILILLEQLAPERLPAELLISSVTLAEMAAGVHSARDAAERARRVARLQRIEAAFNPLPFDTEAARQYGVISGAVIASGRKPRGRVADLMIASVAAANSLPLFTANPDDFKGLENVLSLVPVPMAARGLARPQS
;
A
#
# COMPACT_ATOMS: atom_id res chain seq x y z
N MET A 1 8.14 -1.91 -22.49
CA MET A 1 8.37 -3.08 -21.63
C MET A 1 7.11 -3.43 -20.88
N SER A 2 6.73 -4.68 -20.94
CA SER A 2 5.56 -5.14 -20.18
C SER A 2 5.89 -5.16 -18.69
N GLN A 3 4.90 -4.85 -17.87
CA GLN A 3 5.03 -5.01 -16.43
C GLN A 3 5.06 -6.50 -16.08
N PRO A 4 5.92 -6.93 -15.14
CA PRO A 4 5.99 -8.33 -14.74
C PRO A 4 4.75 -8.80 -13.98
N TYR A 5 3.93 -7.89 -13.47
CA TYR A 5 2.71 -8.20 -12.74
C TYR A 5 1.51 -7.57 -13.41
N LEU A 6 0.47 -8.37 -13.64
CA LEU A 6 -0.78 -7.86 -14.19
C LEU A 6 -1.56 -7.04 -13.17
N ARG A 7 -1.62 -7.52 -11.93
CA ARG A 7 -2.41 -6.90 -10.87
C ARG A 7 -1.63 -6.90 -9.56
N GLY A 8 -1.87 -5.89 -8.74
CA GLY A 8 -1.27 -5.83 -7.41
C GLY A 8 -2.03 -4.89 -6.51
N LEU A 9 -1.95 -5.15 -5.21
CA LEU A 9 -2.55 -4.29 -4.20
C LEU A 9 -1.51 -3.27 -3.73
N ALA A 10 -1.91 -2.01 -3.67
CA ALA A 10 -1.04 -0.95 -3.19
C ALA A 10 -1.10 -0.85 -1.67
N ASP A 11 0.08 -0.83 -1.03
CA ASP A 11 0.19 -0.28 0.31
C ASP A 11 -0.11 1.23 0.24
N THR A 12 -0.57 1.81 1.34
CA THR A 12 -0.99 3.22 1.35
C THR A 12 0.11 4.17 0.88
N ASN A 13 1.37 3.89 1.22
CA ASN A 13 2.50 4.74 0.81
C ASN A 13 2.67 4.80 -0.72
N ILE A 14 2.25 3.78 -1.46
CA ILE A 14 2.30 3.80 -2.93
C ILE A 14 1.43 4.95 -3.47
N LEU A 15 0.23 5.13 -2.91
CA LEU A 15 -0.66 6.19 -3.36
C LEU A 15 -0.16 7.58 -2.97
N ILE A 16 0.43 7.69 -1.78
CA ILE A 16 0.97 8.96 -1.30
C ILE A 16 2.18 9.40 -2.12
N LEU A 17 3.02 8.45 -2.51
CA LEU A 17 4.28 8.72 -3.22
C LEU A 17 4.19 8.49 -4.73
N LEU A 18 3.01 8.27 -5.26
CA LEU A 18 2.79 7.73 -6.61
C LEU A 18 3.58 8.48 -7.69
N GLU A 19 3.59 9.80 -7.64
CA GLU A 19 4.29 10.62 -8.63
C GLU A 19 5.82 10.53 -8.52
N GLN A 20 6.32 10.04 -7.40
CA GLN A 20 7.75 9.95 -7.11
C GLN A 20 8.29 8.55 -7.31
N LEU A 21 7.44 7.58 -7.59
CA LEU A 21 7.83 6.19 -7.76
C LEU A 21 8.16 5.91 -9.22
N ALA A 22 8.95 4.86 -9.43
CA ALA A 22 9.28 4.37 -10.75
C ALA A 22 8.05 3.67 -11.35
N PRO A 23 7.37 4.26 -12.36
CA PRO A 23 6.09 3.72 -12.83
C PRO A 23 6.22 2.34 -13.49
N GLU A 24 7.37 2.04 -14.05
CA GLU A 24 7.65 0.73 -14.66
C GLU A 24 7.72 -0.41 -13.64
N ARG A 25 7.80 -0.07 -12.35
CA ARG A 25 7.86 -1.04 -11.26
C ARG A 25 6.48 -1.33 -10.66
N LEU A 26 5.46 -0.61 -11.10
CA LEU A 26 4.08 -0.82 -10.64
C LEU A 26 3.40 -1.88 -11.51
N PRO A 27 2.31 -2.51 -11.02
CA PRO A 27 1.58 -3.48 -11.83
C PRO A 27 0.81 -2.79 -12.94
N ALA A 28 0.36 -3.57 -13.93
CA ALA A 28 -0.48 -3.04 -14.99
C ALA A 28 -1.81 -2.50 -14.45
N GLU A 29 -2.40 -3.21 -13.48
CA GLU A 29 -3.60 -2.75 -12.77
C GLU A 29 -3.30 -2.67 -11.28
N LEU A 30 -3.39 -1.45 -10.74
CA LEU A 30 -3.18 -1.19 -9.33
C LEU A 30 -4.52 -1.18 -8.61
N LEU A 31 -4.62 -1.97 -7.54
CA LEU A 31 -5.81 -2.09 -6.70
C LEU A 31 -5.50 -1.52 -5.33
N ILE A 32 -6.53 -1.13 -4.59
CA ILE A 32 -6.39 -0.66 -3.21
C ILE A 32 -7.34 -1.42 -2.30
N SER A 33 -7.08 -1.37 -1.00
CA SER A 33 -7.97 -1.93 0.01
C SER A 33 -8.81 -0.84 0.66
N SER A 34 -9.94 -1.25 1.23
CA SER A 34 -10.77 -0.34 2.04
C SER A 34 -10.01 0.19 3.25
N VAL A 35 -9.01 -0.56 3.74
CA VAL A 35 -8.16 -0.11 4.86
C VAL A 35 -7.32 1.10 4.43
N THR A 36 -6.76 1.07 3.23
CA THR A 36 -6.04 2.21 2.67
C THR A 36 -6.94 3.44 2.60
N LEU A 37 -8.17 3.27 2.12
CA LEU A 37 -9.12 4.37 2.06
C LEU A 37 -9.40 4.94 3.46
N ALA A 38 -9.58 4.05 4.45
CA ALA A 38 -9.79 4.46 5.84
C ALA A 38 -8.59 5.26 6.39
N GLU A 39 -7.36 4.81 6.10
CA GLU A 39 -6.17 5.53 6.53
C GLU A 39 -6.08 6.92 5.90
N MET A 40 -6.38 7.02 4.62
CA MET A 40 -6.34 8.31 3.92
C MET A 40 -7.43 9.25 4.42
N ALA A 41 -8.62 8.73 4.70
CA ALA A 41 -9.71 9.52 5.28
C ALA A 41 -9.35 10.05 6.67
N ALA A 42 -8.79 9.18 7.52
CA ALA A 42 -8.33 9.57 8.85
C ALA A 42 -7.18 10.59 8.77
N GLY A 43 -6.30 10.42 7.79
CA GLY A 43 -5.14 11.28 7.60
C GLY A 43 -5.47 12.74 7.30
N VAL A 44 -6.66 13.02 6.78
CA VAL A 44 -7.13 14.40 6.56
C VAL A 44 -7.11 15.19 7.87
N HIS A 45 -7.48 14.54 8.97
CA HIS A 45 -7.57 15.18 10.28
C HIS A 45 -6.20 15.38 10.96
N SER A 46 -5.14 14.79 10.42
CA SER A 46 -3.78 14.93 10.93
C SER A 46 -3.00 16.02 10.19
N ALA A 47 -3.64 16.76 9.30
CA ALA A 47 -2.98 17.83 8.56
C ALA A 47 -2.56 18.97 9.49
N ARG A 48 -1.37 19.52 9.24
CA ARG A 48 -0.78 20.57 10.09
C ARG A 48 -1.45 21.93 9.89
N ASP A 49 -2.00 22.17 8.70
CA ASP A 49 -2.63 23.44 8.37
C ASP A 49 -3.73 23.25 7.33
N ALA A 50 -4.43 24.33 7.00
CA ALA A 50 -5.55 24.30 6.07
C ALA A 50 -5.13 23.91 4.64
N ALA A 51 -3.95 24.35 4.21
CA ALA A 51 -3.45 24.04 2.88
C ALA A 51 -3.15 22.54 2.74
N GLU A 52 -2.50 21.95 3.73
CA GLU A 52 -2.22 20.51 3.72
C GLU A 52 -3.52 19.71 3.79
N ARG A 53 -4.49 20.15 4.61
CA ARG A 53 -5.79 19.50 4.69
C ARG A 53 -6.48 19.51 3.33
N ALA A 54 -6.48 20.62 2.64
CA ALA A 54 -7.09 20.75 1.33
C ALA A 54 -6.44 19.78 0.33
N ARG A 55 -5.11 19.65 0.35
CA ARG A 55 -4.41 18.70 -0.52
C ARG A 55 -4.78 17.26 -0.21
N ARG A 56 -4.91 16.91 1.07
CA ARG A 56 -5.28 15.55 1.49
C ARG A 56 -6.72 15.23 1.12
N VAL A 57 -7.63 16.19 1.27
CA VAL A 57 -9.03 16.04 0.84
C VAL A 57 -9.09 15.82 -0.67
N ALA A 58 -8.38 16.64 -1.45
CA ALA A 58 -8.37 16.51 -2.89
C ALA A 58 -7.81 15.15 -3.34
N ARG A 59 -6.74 14.69 -2.70
CA ARG A 59 -6.17 13.37 -2.98
C ARG A 59 -7.17 12.26 -2.66
N LEU A 60 -7.82 12.34 -1.51
CA LEU A 60 -8.83 11.36 -1.11
C LEU A 60 -9.95 11.29 -2.14
N GLN A 61 -10.44 12.43 -2.60
CA GLN A 61 -11.50 12.48 -3.60
C GLN A 61 -11.06 11.84 -4.92
N ARG A 62 -9.82 12.10 -5.35
CA ARG A 62 -9.30 11.47 -6.57
C ARG A 62 -9.20 9.95 -6.44
N ILE A 63 -8.76 9.47 -5.28
CA ILE A 63 -8.65 8.03 -5.02
C ILE A 63 -10.03 7.38 -5.01
N GLU A 64 -11.00 8.00 -4.35
CA GLU A 64 -12.37 7.47 -4.32
C GLU A 64 -12.99 7.42 -5.73
N ALA A 65 -12.68 8.40 -6.56
CA ALA A 65 -13.20 8.44 -7.93
C ALA A 65 -12.54 7.40 -8.85
N ALA A 66 -11.27 7.07 -8.59
CA ALA A 66 -10.47 6.22 -9.48
C ALA A 66 -10.48 4.74 -9.12
N PHE A 67 -10.76 4.40 -7.86
CA PHE A 67 -10.61 3.03 -7.37
C PHE A 67 -11.91 2.50 -6.79
N ASN A 68 -12.09 1.19 -6.93
CA ASN A 68 -13.14 0.45 -6.23
C ASN A 68 -12.45 -0.44 -5.19
N PRO A 69 -12.37 -0.01 -3.92
CA PRO A 69 -11.53 -0.69 -2.93
C PRO A 69 -11.99 -2.12 -2.64
N LEU A 70 -11.02 -3.01 -2.49
CA LEU A 70 -11.29 -4.37 -2.03
C LEU A 70 -11.58 -4.34 -0.53
N PRO A 71 -12.63 -5.03 -0.08
CA PRO A 71 -13.02 -4.99 1.33
C PRO A 71 -12.10 -5.82 2.21
N PHE A 72 -12.00 -5.41 3.48
CA PHE A 72 -11.47 -6.28 4.52
C PHE A 72 -12.61 -7.18 4.98
N ASP A 73 -12.77 -8.29 4.27
CA ASP A 73 -13.87 -9.22 4.48
C ASP A 73 -13.49 -10.38 5.42
N THR A 74 -14.35 -11.38 5.53
CA THR A 74 -14.11 -12.54 6.39
C THR A 74 -12.83 -13.28 6.00
N GLU A 75 -12.58 -13.43 4.69
CA GLU A 75 -11.37 -14.10 4.22
C GLU A 75 -10.12 -13.31 4.59
N ALA A 76 -10.16 -11.99 4.45
CA ALA A 76 -9.07 -11.13 4.90
C ALA A 76 -8.87 -11.23 6.40
N ALA A 77 -9.95 -11.34 7.18
CA ALA A 77 -9.85 -11.52 8.62
C ALA A 77 -9.13 -12.83 8.99
N ARG A 78 -9.40 -13.91 8.25
CA ARG A 78 -8.69 -15.18 8.46
C ARG A 78 -7.21 -15.04 8.12
N GLN A 79 -6.89 -14.37 7.03
CA GLN A 79 -5.51 -14.12 6.64
C GLN A 79 -4.78 -13.23 7.66
N TYR A 80 -5.49 -12.31 8.30
CA TYR A 80 -4.93 -11.49 9.37
C TYR A 80 -4.40 -12.36 10.51
N GLY A 81 -5.13 -13.41 10.87
CA GLY A 81 -4.67 -14.37 11.88
C GLY A 81 -3.39 -15.07 11.47
N VAL A 82 -3.31 -15.54 10.21
CA VAL A 82 -2.11 -16.20 9.68
C VAL A 82 -0.93 -15.23 9.67
N ILE A 83 -1.13 -14.02 9.20
CA ILE A 83 -0.08 -13.00 9.08
C ILE A 83 0.41 -12.57 10.47
N SER A 84 -0.51 -12.36 11.41
CA SER A 84 -0.15 -12.00 12.78
C SER A 84 0.69 -13.11 13.43
N GLY A 85 0.35 -14.36 13.18
CA GLY A 85 1.14 -15.51 13.66
C GLY A 85 2.56 -15.50 13.09
N ALA A 86 2.70 -15.17 11.80
CA ALA A 86 4.01 -15.08 11.16
C ALA A 86 4.84 -13.92 11.73
N VAL A 87 4.21 -12.78 12.02
CA VAL A 87 4.89 -11.64 12.64
C VAL A 87 5.44 -12.03 14.01
N ILE A 88 4.61 -12.69 14.83
CA ILE A 88 5.01 -13.14 16.17
C ILE A 88 6.14 -14.17 16.06
N ALA A 89 6.02 -15.11 15.13
CA ALA A 89 7.05 -16.15 14.93
C ALA A 89 8.39 -15.55 14.49
N SER A 90 8.38 -14.41 13.82
CA SER A 90 9.61 -13.71 13.42
C SER A 90 10.22 -12.87 14.55
N GLY A 91 9.63 -12.89 15.74
CA GLY A 91 10.10 -12.12 16.89
C GLY A 91 9.63 -10.67 16.90
N ARG A 92 8.73 -10.30 16.00
CA ARG A 92 8.19 -8.94 15.91
C ARG A 92 6.82 -8.88 16.56
N LYS A 93 6.31 -7.67 16.75
CA LYS A 93 5.03 -7.45 17.39
C LYS A 93 4.03 -6.89 16.40
N PRO A 94 2.79 -7.43 16.35
CA PRO A 94 1.74 -6.85 15.49
C PRO A 94 1.29 -5.47 15.93
N ARG A 95 1.43 -5.15 17.23
CA ARG A 95 1.01 -3.87 17.77
C ARG A 95 1.73 -2.72 17.07
N GLY A 96 0.98 -1.68 16.72
CA GLY A 96 1.51 -0.53 15.98
C GLY A 96 1.56 -0.74 14.48
N ARG A 97 1.21 -1.93 13.99
CA ARG A 97 1.24 -2.29 12.57
C ARG A 97 -0.10 -2.78 12.07
N VAL A 98 -1.17 -2.53 12.82
CA VAL A 98 -2.48 -3.14 12.53
C VAL A 98 -2.94 -2.83 11.11
N ALA A 99 -2.88 -1.57 10.70
CA ALA A 99 -3.33 -1.18 9.37
C ALA A 99 -2.48 -1.85 8.26
N ASP A 100 -1.16 -1.87 8.42
CA ASP A 100 -0.27 -2.52 7.45
C ASP A 100 -0.60 -4.01 7.31
N LEU A 101 -0.82 -4.68 8.44
CA LEU A 101 -1.13 -6.11 8.44
C LEU A 101 -2.52 -6.38 7.88
N MET A 102 -3.48 -5.48 8.08
CA MET A 102 -4.79 -5.59 7.47
C MET A 102 -4.72 -5.45 5.96
N ILE A 103 -3.93 -4.51 5.47
CA ILE A 103 -3.72 -4.34 4.02
C ILE A 103 -3.07 -5.61 3.44
N ALA A 104 -2.03 -6.11 4.10
CA ALA A 104 -1.38 -7.37 3.69
C ALA A 104 -2.37 -8.52 3.65
N SER A 105 -3.30 -8.55 4.60
CA SER A 105 -4.33 -9.59 4.69
C SER A 105 -5.30 -9.54 3.52
N VAL A 106 -5.68 -8.34 3.08
CA VAL A 106 -6.51 -8.18 1.88
C VAL A 106 -5.76 -8.69 0.65
N ALA A 107 -4.47 -8.37 0.54
CA ALA A 107 -3.65 -8.86 -0.57
C ALA A 107 -3.62 -10.40 -0.59
N ALA A 108 -3.31 -11.02 0.55
CA ALA A 108 -3.23 -12.47 0.67
C ALA A 108 -4.57 -13.13 0.37
N ALA A 109 -5.67 -12.58 0.87
CA ALA A 109 -7.01 -13.13 0.66
C ALA A 109 -7.42 -13.10 -0.81
N ASN A 110 -6.89 -12.17 -1.58
CA ASN A 110 -7.20 -12.03 -3.01
C ASN A 110 -6.09 -12.57 -3.91
N SER A 111 -5.10 -13.25 -3.34
CA SER A 111 -3.95 -13.81 -4.08
C SER A 111 -3.24 -12.75 -4.91
N LEU A 112 -3.11 -11.55 -4.36
CA LEU A 112 -2.44 -10.43 -5.02
C LEU A 112 -1.10 -10.16 -4.36
N PRO A 113 -0.07 -9.79 -5.15
CA PRO A 113 1.14 -9.25 -4.55
C PRO A 113 0.87 -7.89 -3.93
N LEU A 114 1.54 -7.59 -2.83
CA LEU A 114 1.47 -6.30 -2.17
C LEU A 114 2.65 -5.44 -2.63
N PHE A 115 2.34 -4.30 -3.22
CA PHE A 115 3.33 -3.31 -3.65
C PHE A 115 3.52 -2.29 -2.55
N THR A 116 4.76 -2.08 -2.13
CA THR A 116 5.08 -1.15 -1.05
C THR A 116 6.36 -0.38 -1.34
N ALA A 117 6.40 0.88 -0.93
CA ALA A 117 7.61 1.67 -0.96
C ALA A 117 8.48 1.44 0.30
N ASN A 118 7.96 0.70 1.29
CA ASN A 118 8.66 0.44 2.54
C ASN A 118 8.61 -1.06 2.88
N PRO A 119 9.40 -1.89 2.17
CA PRO A 119 9.35 -3.34 2.37
C PRO A 119 9.77 -3.80 3.77
N ASP A 120 10.53 -2.97 4.51
CA ASP A 120 10.95 -3.34 5.86
C ASP A 120 9.79 -3.49 6.83
N ASP A 121 8.65 -2.83 6.55
CA ASP A 121 7.45 -2.99 7.38
C ASP A 121 6.89 -4.41 7.34
N PHE A 122 7.28 -5.21 6.35
CA PHE A 122 6.73 -6.53 6.11
C PHE A 122 7.77 -7.65 6.22
N LYS A 123 8.90 -7.38 6.87
CA LYS A 123 9.91 -8.41 7.11
C LYS A 123 9.34 -9.58 7.88
N GLY A 124 9.72 -10.78 7.48
CA GLY A 124 9.28 -12.01 8.13
C GLY A 124 8.00 -12.58 7.55
N LEU A 125 7.41 -11.94 6.54
CA LEU A 125 6.14 -12.36 5.96
C LEU A 125 6.30 -13.04 4.60
N GLU A 126 7.53 -13.36 4.18
CA GLU A 126 7.82 -13.88 2.84
C GLU A 126 7.10 -15.20 2.53
N ASN A 127 6.78 -15.98 3.56
CA ASN A 127 6.11 -17.28 3.39
C ASN A 127 4.59 -17.14 3.27
N VAL A 128 4.03 -16.00 3.66
CA VAL A 128 2.56 -15.82 3.69
C VAL A 128 2.10 -14.66 2.83
N LEU A 129 3.02 -13.92 2.24
CA LEU A 129 2.72 -12.70 1.47
C LEU A 129 3.70 -12.57 0.32
N SER A 130 3.18 -12.30 -0.88
CA SER A 130 4.01 -11.92 -2.02
C SER A 130 4.24 -10.41 -1.95
N LEU A 131 5.47 -9.99 -1.71
CA LEU A 131 5.82 -8.58 -1.51
C LEU A 131 6.64 -8.08 -2.69
N VAL A 132 6.26 -6.93 -3.24
CA VAL A 132 6.98 -6.29 -4.35
C VAL A 132 7.41 -4.89 -3.91
N PRO A 133 8.70 -4.69 -3.64
CA PRO A 133 9.20 -3.35 -3.31
C PRO A 133 9.16 -2.44 -4.52
N VAL A 134 8.76 -1.19 -4.32
CA VAL A 134 8.76 -0.17 -5.37
C VAL A 134 9.71 0.95 -4.96
N PRO A 135 10.83 1.12 -5.67
CA PRO A 135 11.76 2.18 -5.33
C PRO A 135 11.28 3.54 -5.82
N MET A 136 11.86 4.58 -5.23
CA MET A 136 11.68 5.92 -5.76
C MET A 136 12.29 6.00 -7.16
N ALA A 137 11.74 6.87 -8.00
CA ALA A 137 12.30 7.12 -9.32
C ALA A 137 13.73 7.67 -9.18
N ALA A 138 14.62 7.32 -10.12
CA ALA A 138 16.00 7.75 -10.08
C ALA A 138 16.08 9.28 -10.18
N ARG A 139 16.74 9.91 -9.21
CA ARG A 139 16.96 11.35 -9.21
C ARG A 139 18.07 11.72 -10.19
N GLY A 140 17.86 12.76 -10.93
CA GLY A 140 18.91 13.36 -11.77
C GLY A 140 19.17 12.68 -13.09
N LEU A 141 18.58 11.52 -13.35
CA LEU A 141 18.76 10.85 -14.63
C LEU A 141 17.76 11.28 -15.69
N ALA A 142 16.66 11.84 -15.29
CA ALA A 142 15.52 11.99 -16.17
C ALA A 142 14.99 13.40 -16.29
N ARG A 143 15.61 14.39 -15.66
CA ARG A 143 15.13 15.75 -15.76
C ARG A 143 16.19 16.63 -16.37
N PRO A 144 16.19 16.79 -17.70
CA PRO A 144 16.94 17.89 -18.25
C PRO A 144 16.39 19.17 -17.64
N GLN A 145 17.27 19.97 -17.15
CA GLN A 145 16.89 21.30 -16.69
C GLN A 145 16.39 22.04 -17.91
N SER A 146 15.12 22.33 -17.91
CA SER A 146 14.55 23.19 -18.92
C SER A 146 14.92 24.63 -18.65
#